data_0402dc2fec5e11393b75ff8c4c426176
#
_entry.id   0402dc2fec5e11393b75ff8c4c426176
#
_cell.length_a   1.000
_cell.length_b   1.000
_cell.length_c   1.000
_cell.angle_alpha   90.00
_cell.angle_beta   90.00
_cell.angle_gamma   90.00
#
_symmetry.space_group_name_H-M   'P 1'
#
loop_
_entity.id
_entity.type
_entity.pdbx_description
1 polymer ?
#
loop_
_entity_poly.entity_id
_entity_poly.type
_entity_poly.pdbx_seq_one_letter_code
_entity_poly.pdbx_strand_id
1 'polypeptide(L)'
;NLDQAMRAFHDHGHENNPSLPRGLDSRTRYGLNLRMNEMQAAVGIAQLEKLEKIRKLNTSNRDAFIDEMGDLVDGLVMRRLNSPDELADTIIFQITCHVKRQEVISYLGECGLGTKNLPDAIDWHFAGTWHHMFDGSANNSDYENKWSKTENLLRSSVSIPILCLNDPRKYTAAAKKIKEIIGK
;
A
#
# COMPACT_ATOMS: atom_id res chain seq x y z
N ASN A 1 22.62 18.72 3.29
CA ASN A 1 22.24 17.69 2.34
C ASN A 1 21.22 16.74 3.01
N LEU A 2 20.19 16.31 2.26
CA LEU A 2 19.11 15.46 2.78
C LEU A 2 19.64 14.10 3.29
N ASP A 3 20.55 13.47 2.57
CA ASP A 3 21.17 12.20 2.96
C ASP A 3 21.85 12.28 4.34
N GLN A 4 22.64 13.31 4.56
CA GLN A 4 23.28 13.52 5.86
C GLN A 4 22.25 13.76 6.97
N ALA A 5 21.18 14.49 6.69
CA ALA A 5 20.10 14.71 7.64
C ALA A 5 19.39 13.41 8.02
N MET A 6 19.12 12.55 7.03
CA MET A 6 18.48 11.26 7.26
C MET A 6 19.38 10.30 8.04
N ARG A 7 20.67 10.25 7.74
CA ARG A 7 21.66 9.44 8.49
C ARG A 7 21.74 9.87 9.94
N ALA A 8 21.83 11.18 10.19
CA ALA A 8 21.87 11.69 11.55
C ALA A 8 20.58 11.40 12.32
N PHE A 9 19.41 11.62 11.69
CA PHE A 9 18.12 11.36 12.33
C PHE A 9 17.93 9.89 12.72
N HIS A 10 18.36 8.97 11.87
CA HIS A 10 18.27 7.53 12.09
C HIS A 10 19.22 7.01 13.20
N ASP A 11 20.28 7.75 13.54
CA ASP A 11 21.30 7.37 14.53
C ASP A 11 21.49 8.46 15.61
N HIS A 12 20.49 8.72 16.41
CA HIS A 12 20.52 9.64 17.57
C HIS A 12 20.96 11.09 17.26
N GLY A 13 20.98 11.52 16.04
CA GLY A 13 21.53 12.80 15.61
C GLY A 13 23.04 12.77 15.31
N HIS A 14 23.67 11.58 15.34
CA HIS A 14 25.08 11.44 14.98
C HIS A 14 25.32 11.66 13.50
N GLU A 15 26.19 12.58 13.18
CA GLU A 15 26.52 12.93 11.79
C GLU A 15 27.46 11.93 11.14
N ASN A 16 28.15 11.09 11.95
CA ASN A 16 29.13 10.11 11.49
C ASN A 16 30.16 10.71 10.54
N ASN A 17 30.65 11.93 10.85
CA ASN A 17 31.60 12.65 10.03
C ASN A 17 32.99 11.99 10.12
N PRO A 18 33.51 11.43 9.02
CA PRO A 18 34.80 10.73 9.03
C PRO A 18 36.00 11.66 9.31
N SER A 19 35.82 12.97 9.19
CA SER A 19 36.87 13.97 9.49
C SER A 19 36.99 14.29 10.96
N LEU A 20 36.10 13.78 11.80
CA LEU A 20 36.09 14.02 13.24
C LEU A 20 36.22 12.70 14.02
N PRO A 21 36.85 12.70 15.20
CA PRO A 21 36.80 11.56 16.09
C PRO A 21 35.35 11.18 16.43
N ARG A 22 35.08 9.90 16.61
CA ARG A 22 33.76 9.41 16.98
C ARG A 22 33.23 10.10 18.23
N GLY A 23 32.01 10.63 18.13
CA GLY A 23 31.34 11.35 19.21
C GLY A 23 31.63 12.84 19.26
N LEU A 24 32.49 13.38 18.39
CA LEU A 24 32.72 14.82 18.23
C LEU A 24 31.96 15.39 17.04
N ASP A 25 30.68 15.08 16.96
CA ASP A 25 29.77 15.66 15.97
C ASP A 25 29.41 17.11 16.31
N SER A 26 28.90 17.84 15.32
CA SER A 26 28.46 19.24 15.53
C SER A 26 27.24 19.36 16.47
N ARG A 27 26.53 18.24 16.70
CA ARG A 27 25.34 18.14 17.57
C ARG A 27 24.23 19.13 17.21
N THR A 28 24.09 19.42 15.93
CA THR A 28 23.08 20.36 15.42
C THR A 28 21.73 19.70 15.17
N ARG A 29 21.66 18.37 15.26
CA ARG A 29 20.48 17.61 14.91
C ARG A 29 20.07 16.69 16.04
N TYR A 30 18.76 16.48 16.18
CA TYR A 30 18.21 15.40 17.00
C TYR A 30 17.94 14.17 16.13
N GLY A 31 17.81 13.02 16.76
CA GLY A 31 17.47 11.78 16.07
C GLY A 31 17.02 10.69 17.02
N LEU A 32 16.58 9.59 16.45
CA LEU A 32 16.12 8.40 17.15
C LEU A 32 17.06 7.22 16.86
N ASN A 33 16.99 6.18 17.67
CA ASN A 33 17.65 4.92 17.34
C ASN A 33 16.75 4.09 16.43
N LEU A 34 16.92 4.28 15.13
CA LEU A 34 16.21 3.53 14.09
C LEU A 34 17.10 2.50 13.39
N ARG A 35 18.27 2.21 13.98
CA ARG A 35 19.20 1.23 13.43
C ARG A 35 18.60 -0.17 13.51
N MET A 36 18.74 -0.89 12.40
CA MET A 36 18.38 -2.30 12.34
C MET A 36 19.30 -3.12 13.25
N ASN A 37 18.74 -3.99 14.06
CA ASN A 37 19.54 -4.92 14.85
C ASN A 37 19.94 -6.16 14.01
N GLU A 38 20.89 -6.93 14.50
CA GLU A 38 21.45 -8.12 13.84
C GLU A 38 20.36 -9.14 13.45
N MET A 39 19.37 -9.36 14.32
CA MET A 39 18.28 -10.30 14.05
C MET A 39 17.36 -9.81 12.92
N GLN A 40 17.03 -8.51 12.92
CA GLN A 40 16.26 -7.91 11.82
C GLN A 40 17.04 -7.97 10.50
N ALA A 41 18.35 -7.73 10.53
CA ALA A 41 19.21 -7.82 9.37
C ALA A 41 19.27 -9.27 8.82
N ALA A 42 19.43 -10.25 9.68
CA ALA A 42 19.46 -11.66 9.29
C ALA A 42 18.15 -12.10 8.62
N VAL A 43 17.00 -11.71 9.20
CA VAL A 43 15.68 -11.96 8.59
C VAL A 43 15.56 -11.23 7.26
N GLY A 44 16.00 -9.98 7.18
CA GLY A 44 15.99 -9.18 5.96
C GLY A 44 16.78 -9.82 4.81
N ILE A 45 17.98 -10.30 5.08
CA ILE A 45 18.82 -11.01 4.11
C ILE A 45 18.10 -12.27 3.61
N ALA A 46 17.58 -13.09 4.52
CA ALA A 46 16.86 -14.32 4.16
C ALA A 46 15.58 -14.04 3.32
N GLN A 47 14.93 -12.90 3.52
CA GLN A 47 13.80 -12.48 2.69
C GLN A 47 14.23 -11.96 1.31
N LEU A 48 15.32 -11.21 1.24
CA LEU A 48 15.88 -10.73 -0.03
C LEU A 48 16.29 -11.89 -0.95
N GLU A 49 16.87 -12.96 -0.39
CA GLU A 49 17.19 -14.16 -1.16
C GLU A 49 15.96 -14.84 -1.78
N LYS A 50 14.78 -14.64 -1.20
CA LYS A 50 13.51 -15.20 -1.70
C LYS A 50 12.76 -14.24 -2.64
N LEU A 51 13.21 -12.99 -2.77
CA LEU A 51 12.46 -11.91 -3.43
C LEU A 51 12.01 -12.30 -4.84
N GLU A 52 12.91 -12.86 -5.65
CA GLU A 52 12.57 -13.24 -7.03
C GLU A 52 11.53 -14.36 -7.09
N LYS A 53 11.60 -15.32 -6.17
CA LYS A 53 10.59 -16.37 -6.05
C LYS A 53 9.23 -15.79 -5.64
N ILE A 54 9.22 -14.88 -4.65
CA ILE A 54 7.99 -14.22 -4.18
C ILE A 54 7.38 -13.41 -5.33
N ARG A 55 8.20 -12.63 -6.05
CA ARG A 55 7.76 -11.84 -7.19
C ARG A 55 7.09 -12.71 -8.27
N LYS A 56 7.70 -13.83 -8.65
CA LYS A 56 7.15 -14.76 -9.64
C LYS A 56 5.80 -15.34 -9.21
N LEU A 57 5.67 -15.75 -7.95
CA LEU A 57 4.42 -16.29 -7.41
C LEU A 57 3.33 -15.21 -7.34
N ASN A 58 3.66 -14.01 -6.89
CA ASN A 58 2.73 -12.90 -6.89
C ASN A 58 2.27 -12.52 -8.31
N THR A 59 3.20 -12.45 -9.26
CA THR A 59 2.89 -12.17 -10.67
C THR A 59 1.93 -13.22 -11.22
N SER A 60 2.19 -14.50 -10.99
CA SER A 60 1.29 -15.58 -11.43
C SER A 60 -0.11 -15.45 -10.82
N ASN A 61 -0.22 -15.08 -9.55
CA ASN A 61 -1.50 -14.89 -8.88
C ASN A 61 -2.25 -13.66 -9.41
N ARG A 62 -1.53 -12.55 -9.63
CA ARG A 62 -2.09 -11.35 -10.24
C ARG A 62 -2.58 -11.61 -11.66
N ASP A 63 -1.78 -12.25 -12.48
CA ASP A 63 -2.09 -12.52 -13.86
C ASP A 63 -3.32 -13.42 -13.98
N ALA A 64 -3.45 -14.43 -13.12
CA ALA A 64 -4.64 -15.26 -13.04
C ALA A 64 -5.93 -14.47 -12.78
N PHE A 65 -5.85 -13.39 -11.99
CA PHE A 65 -6.96 -12.46 -11.79
C PHE A 65 -7.22 -11.60 -13.03
N ILE A 66 -6.16 -11.01 -13.58
CA ILE A 66 -6.27 -10.09 -14.73
C ILE A 66 -6.78 -10.82 -15.98
N ASP A 67 -6.24 -12.00 -16.26
CA ASP A 67 -6.65 -12.83 -17.41
C ASP A 67 -8.14 -13.21 -17.34
N GLU A 68 -8.61 -13.62 -16.16
CA GLU A 68 -10.04 -13.90 -15.96
C GLU A 68 -10.89 -12.64 -16.04
N MET A 69 -10.39 -11.50 -15.51
CA MET A 69 -11.13 -10.23 -15.57
C MET A 69 -11.33 -9.75 -17.01
N GLY A 70 -10.32 -9.93 -17.88
CA GLY A 70 -10.35 -9.50 -19.28
C GLY A 70 -10.34 -7.97 -19.44
N ASP A 71 -10.52 -7.52 -20.68
CA ASP A 71 -10.19 -6.13 -21.03
C ASP A 71 -11.21 -5.08 -20.58
N LEU A 72 -12.48 -5.38 -20.38
CA LEU A 72 -13.48 -4.37 -20.03
C LEU A 72 -14.69 -4.97 -19.31
N VAL A 73 -14.79 -4.69 -18.02
CA VAL A 73 -16.08 -4.78 -17.32
C VAL A 73 -16.59 -3.36 -17.16
N ASP A 74 -17.75 -3.07 -17.71
CA ASP A 74 -18.36 -1.74 -17.61
C ASP A 74 -18.55 -1.35 -16.12
N GLY A 75 -18.10 -0.15 -15.73
CA GLY A 75 -18.14 0.31 -14.35
C GLY A 75 -16.96 -0.12 -13.45
N LEU A 76 -15.96 -0.86 -14.00
CA LEU A 76 -14.72 -1.20 -13.32
C LEU A 76 -13.51 -0.62 -14.06
N VAL A 77 -12.65 0.07 -13.33
CA VAL A 77 -11.39 0.63 -13.87
C VAL A 77 -10.20 0.06 -13.12
N MET A 78 -9.39 -0.75 -13.80
CA MET A 78 -8.15 -1.32 -13.24
C MET A 78 -7.05 -0.26 -13.17
N ARG A 79 -6.33 -0.20 -12.04
CA ARG A 79 -5.10 0.58 -11.96
C ARG A 79 -4.04 -0.07 -12.85
N ARG A 80 -3.53 0.67 -13.80
CA ARG A 80 -2.39 0.23 -14.61
C ARG A 80 -1.09 0.54 -13.89
N LEU A 81 -0.18 -0.41 -13.92
CA LEU A 81 1.17 -0.28 -13.37
C LEU A 81 2.14 0.04 -14.50
N ASN A 82 3.12 0.89 -14.21
CA ASN A 82 4.04 1.41 -15.23
C ASN A 82 5.37 0.65 -15.29
N SER A 83 5.55 -0.39 -14.48
CA SER A 83 6.79 -1.16 -14.43
C SER A 83 6.51 -2.66 -14.54
N PRO A 84 7.24 -3.38 -15.41
CA PRO A 84 7.17 -4.84 -15.47
C PRO A 84 7.84 -5.51 -14.25
N ASP A 85 8.66 -4.78 -13.50
CA ASP A 85 9.46 -5.30 -12.36
C ASP A 85 8.81 -5.06 -11.01
N GLU A 86 7.50 -4.89 -10.98
CA GLU A 86 6.76 -4.71 -9.74
C GLU A 86 6.69 -5.98 -8.89
N LEU A 87 6.45 -5.81 -7.58
CA LEU A 87 6.28 -6.92 -6.64
C LEU A 87 4.96 -7.68 -6.85
N ALA A 88 3.99 -7.05 -7.50
CA ALA A 88 2.65 -7.60 -7.76
C ALA A 88 1.94 -8.10 -6.48
N ASP A 89 2.10 -7.39 -5.38
CA ASP A 89 1.55 -7.75 -4.06
C ASP A 89 0.11 -7.28 -3.84
N THR A 90 -0.40 -6.48 -4.75
CA THR A 90 -1.74 -5.87 -4.63
C THR A 90 -2.35 -5.62 -6.00
N ILE A 91 -3.63 -5.91 -6.15
CA ILE A 91 -4.46 -5.46 -7.28
C ILE A 91 -5.36 -4.34 -6.77
N ILE A 92 -5.40 -3.22 -7.50
CA ILE A 92 -6.28 -2.10 -7.20
C ILE A 92 -7.15 -1.78 -8.41
N PHE A 93 -8.45 -1.63 -8.17
CA PHE A 93 -9.42 -1.22 -9.17
C PHE A 93 -10.52 -0.35 -8.56
N GLN A 94 -11.21 0.39 -9.40
CA GLN A 94 -12.32 1.24 -9.00
C GLN A 94 -13.64 0.63 -9.44
N ILE A 95 -14.64 0.73 -8.58
CA ILE A 95 -16.03 0.42 -8.87
C ILE A 95 -16.86 1.68 -8.57
N THR A 96 -17.44 2.28 -9.58
CA THR A 96 -18.21 3.53 -9.45
C THR A 96 -19.52 3.34 -8.69
N CYS A 97 -20.21 2.23 -8.90
CA CYS A 97 -21.46 1.90 -8.21
C CYS A 97 -21.18 1.49 -6.75
N HIS A 98 -21.65 2.31 -5.81
CA HIS A 98 -21.46 2.06 -4.36
C HIS A 98 -22.02 0.70 -3.91
N VAL A 99 -23.23 0.33 -4.35
CA VAL A 99 -23.88 -0.92 -3.93
C VAL A 99 -23.08 -2.13 -4.39
N LYS A 100 -22.69 -2.17 -5.67
CA LYS A 100 -21.88 -3.25 -6.24
C LYS A 100 -20.50 -3.32 -5.57
N ARG A 101 -19.91 -2.17 -5.25
CA ARG A 101 -18.63 -2.10 -4.54
C ARG A 101 -18.72 -2.73 -3.14
N GLN A 102 -19.77 -2.45 -2.39
CA GLN A 102 -19.97 -3.05 -1.07
C GLN A 102 -20.20 -4.57 -1.16
N GLU A 103 -20.95 -5.03 -2.15
CA GLU A 103 -21.13 -6.47 -2.40
C GLU A 103 -19.79 -7.16 -2.72
N VAL A 104 -18.93 -6.53 -3.53
CA VAL A 104 -17.59 -7.02 -3.83
C VAL A 104 -16.70 -7.06 -2.58
N ILE A 105 -16.71 -6.02 -1.75
CA ILE A 105 -15.92 -5.97 -0.51
C ILE A 105 -16.37 -7.07 0.46
N SER A 106 -17.67 -7.26 0.64
CA SER A 106 -18.21 -8.34 1.49
C SER A 106 -17.74 -9.72 1.00
N TYR A 107 -17.90 -9.98 -0.29
CA TYR A 107 -17.44 -11.23 -0.90
C TYR A 107 -15.92 -11.46 -0.71
N LEU A 108 -15.10 -10.43 -0.92
CA LEU A 108 -13.65 -10.53 -0.72
C LEU A 108 -13.31 -10.87 0.73
N GLY A 109 -14.03 -10.30 1.70
CA GLY A 109 -13.92 -10.63 3.11
C GLY A 109 -14.24 -12.10 3.39
N GLU A 110 -15.36 -12.58 2.86
CA GLU A 110 -15.82 -13.98 3.03
C GLU A 110 -14.83 -15.00 2.47
N CYS A 111 -14.19 -14.71 1.33
CA CYS A 111 -13.22 -15.60 0.72
C CYS A 111 -11.78 -15.41 1.25
N GLY A 112 -11.58 -14.56 2.27
CA GLY A 112 -10.27 -14.31 2.89
C GLY A 112 -9.28 -13.60 1.97
N LEU A 113 -9.79 -12.72 1.10
CA LEU A 113 -9.02 -11.77 0.29
C LEU A 113 -9.24 -10.31 0.73
N GLY A 114 -10.14 -10.09 1.70
CA GLY A 114 -10.33 -8.81 2.34
C GLY A 114 -9.39 -8.66 3.54
N THR A 115 -8.76 -7.51 3.65
CA THR A 115 -7.97 -7.13 4.82
C THR A 115 -8.18 -5.63 5.07
N LYS A 116 -7.18 -4.90 5.50
CA LYS A 116 -7.19 -3.43 5.55
C LYS A 116 -7.14 -2.84 4.14
N ASN A 117 -8.13 -3.14 3.35
CA ASN A 117 -8.22 -2.73 1.97
C ASN A 117 -8.87 -1.35 1.83
N LEU A 118 -8.68 -0.73 0.67
CA LEU A 118 -9.53 0.37 0.26
C LEU A 118 -10.96 -0.16 0.02
N PRO A 119 -12.02 0.58 0.41
CA PRO A 119 -11.95 1.89 1.06
C PRO A 119 -11.80 1.87 2.59
N ASP A 120 -11.83 0.73 3.26
CA ASP A 120 -11.91 0.62 4.72
C ASP A 120 -10.74 1.29 5.45
N ALA A 121 -9.54 1.25 4.84
CA ALA A 121 -8.35 1.86 5.40
C ALA A 121 -8.33 3.39 5.33
N ILE A 122 -9.30 4.03 4.67
CA ILE A 122 -9.29 5.48 4.45
C ILE A 122 -9.36 6.25 5.76
N ASP A 123 -10.17 5.78 6.72
CA ASP A 123 -10.36 6.44 8.00
C ASP A 123 -9.10 6.39 8.89
N TRP A 124 -8.17 5.49 8.58
CA TRP A 124 -6.91 5.31 9.32
C TRP A 124 -5.71 5.98 8.63
N HIS A 125 -5.70 6.01 7.31
CA HIS A 125 -4.49 6.31 6.53
C HIS A 125 -4.64 7.49 5.58
N PHE A 126 -5.84 8.09 5.50
CA PHE A 126 -6.06 9.27 4.69
C PHE A 126 -5.98 10.54 5.54
N ALA A 127 -5.06 11.44 5.19
CA ALA A 127 -4.80 12.66 5.96
C ALA A 127 -6.05 13.56 6.13
N GLY A 128 -7.02 13.47 5.21
CA GLY A 128 -8.30 14.21 5.32
C GLY A 128 -9.17 13.81 6.53
N THR A 129 -8.91 12.64 7.14
CA THR A 129 -9.61 12.17 8.34
C THR A 129 -8.84 12.44 9.65
N TRP A 130 -7.61 12.97 9.57
CA TRP A 130 -6.74 13.17 10.74
C TRP A 130 -6.99 14.51 11.44
N HIS A 131 -8.25 14.85 11.71
CA HIS A 131 -8.62 16.11 12.38
C HIS A 131 -7.90 16.30 13.73
N HIS A 132 -7.62 15.22 14.44
CA HIS A 132 -6.91 15.23 15.72
C HIS A 132 -5.41 15.59 15.61
N MET A 133 -4.85 15.55 14.41
CA MET A 133 -3.43 15.84 14.16
C MET A 133 -3.20 17.31 13.78
N PHE A 134 -4.27 18.02 13.44
CA PHE A 134 -4.18 19.40 12.98
C PHE A 134 -4.81 20.29 14.04
N ASP A 135 -4.04 21.19 14.65
CA ASP A 135 -4.55 22.19 15.57
C ASP A 135 -5.67 23.00 14.92
N GLY A 136 -6.74 23.24 15.66
CA GLY A 136 -7.99 23.88 15.20
C GLY A 136 -7.87 25.32 14.69
N SER A 137 -6.68 25.78 14.31
CA SER A 137 -6.39 27.09 13.71
C SER A 137 -6.67 27.17 12.20
N ALA A 138 -6.80 26.02 11.51
CA ALA A 138 -7.23 25.99 10.13
C ALA A 138 -8.74 25.74 10.10
N ASN A 139 -9.50 26.64 9.46
CA ASN A 139 -10.93 26.45 9.23
C ASN A 139 -11.17 25.07 8.62
N ASN A 140 -11.95 24.22 9.30
CA ASN A 140 -12.26 22.85 8.87
C ASN A 140 -12.71 22.74 7.39
N SER A 141 -13.38 23.76 6.87
CA SER A 141 -13.85 23.83 5.49
C SER A 141 -12.73 23.78 4.44
N ASP A 142 -11.54 24.31 4.74
CA ASP A 142 -10.41 24.31 3.80
C ASP A 142 -9.75 22.94 3.72
N TYR A 143 -9.81 22.13 4.78
CA TYR A 143 -9.29 20.77 4.81
C TYR A 143 -10.23 19.79 4.11
N GLU A 144 -11.53 19.86 4.34
CA GLU A 144 -12.52 18.96 3.74
C GLU A 144 -12.51 19.01 2.21
N ASN A 145 -12.28 20.19 1.62
CA ASN A 145 -12.25 20.35 0.16
C ASN A 145 -10.88 20.12 -0.49
N LYS A 146 -9.79 20.27 0.27
CA LYS A 146 -8.43 20.26 -0.25
C LYS A 146 -8.05 18.94 -0.93
N TRP A 147 -8.57 17.82 -0.44
CA TRP A 147 -8.25 16.49 -0.95
C TRP A 147 -9.46 15.73 -1.48
N SER A 148 -10.54 16.41 -1.83
CA SER A 148 -11.80 15.79 -2.28
C SER A 148 -11.61 14.83 -3.47
N LYS A 149 -10.72 15.17 -4.42
CA LYS A 149 -10.39 14.28 -5.55
C LYS A 149 -9.71 12.99 -5.07
N THR A 150 -8.77 13.09 -4.14
CA THR A 150 -8.08 11.94 -3.56
C THR A 150 -9.06 11.09 -2.75
N GLU A 151 -9.90 11.72 -1.96
CA GLU A 151 -10.91 11.01 -1.18
C GLU A 151 -11.87 10.23 -2.08
N ASN A 152 -12.40 10.85 -3.11
CA ASN A 152 -13.30 10.20 -4.07
C ASN A 152 -12.61 9.02 -4.77
N LEU A 153 -11.34 9.18 -5.16
CA LEU A 153 -10.54 8.11 -5.73
C LEU A 153 -10.40 6.93 -4.76
N LEU A 154 -10.00 7.20 -3.53
CA LEU A 154 -9.80 6.16 -2.52
C LEU A 154 -11.11 5.47 -2.15
N ARG A 155 -12.20 6.22 -1.94
CA ARG A 155 -13.52 5.66 -1.60
C ARG A 155 -14.14 4.82 -2.72
N SER A 156 -13.78 5.08 -3.99
CA SER A 156 -14.21 4.26 -5.12
C SER A 156 -13.30 3.06 -5.38
N SER A 157 -12.13 3.02 -4.77
CA SER A 157 -11.12 1.98 -4.99
C SER A 157 -11.35 0.77 -4.09
N VAL A 158 -11.06 -0.40 -4.64
CA VAL A 158 -10.99 -1.68 -3.92
C VAL A 158 -9.59 -2.25 -4.13
N SER A 159 -8.98 -2.78 -3.08
CA SER A 159 -7.69 -3.46 -3.18
C SER A 159 -7.80 -4.92 -2.78
N ILE A 160 -7.13 -5.78 -3.52
CA ILE A 160 -7.02 -7.22 -3.23
C ILE A 160 -5.55 -7.52 -2.93
N PRO A 161 -5.23 -8.04 -1.73
CA PRO A 161 -3.86 -8.47 -1.43
C PRO A 161 -3.51 -9.71 -2.25
N ILE A 162 -2.34 -9.70 -2.83
CA ILE A 162 -1.75 -10.86 -3.49
C ILE A 162 -0.77 -11.53 -2.52
N LEU A 163 -1.07 -12.74 -2.13
CA LEU A 163 -0.25 -13.53 -1.23
C LEU A 163 0.44 -14.65 -2.02
N CYS A 164 1.75 -14.67 -2.00
CA CYS A 164 2.56 -15.63 -2.77
C CYS A 164 2.28 -17.11 -2.43
N LEU A 165 1.70 -17.39 -1.27
CA LEU A 165 1.34 -18.75 -0.84
C LEU A 165 -0.08 -19.17 -1.26
N ASN A 166 -0.88 -18.26 -1.82
CA ASN A 166 -2.21 -18.61 -2.33
C ASN A 166 -2.10 -19.32 -3.68
N ASP A 167 -3.09 -20.17 -3.96
CA ASP A 167 -3.27 -20.80 -5.26
C ASP A 167 -3.82 -19.76 -6.26
N PRO A 168 -3.29 -19.67 -7.50
CA PRO A 168 -3.81 -18.79 -8.56
C PRO A 168 -5.32 -18.97 -8.82
N ARG A 169 -5.85 -20.18 -8.66
CA ARG A 169 -7.28 -20.47 -8.82
C ARG A 169 -8.17 -19.67 -7.88
N LYS A 170 -7.65 -19.27 -6.72
CA LYS A 170 -8.39 -18.41 -5.80
C LYS A 170 -8.64 -17.03 -6.41
N TYR A 171 -7.65 -16.50 -7.11
CA TYR A 171 -7.75 -15.19 -7.79
C TYR A 171 -8.61 -15.24 -9.04
N THR A 172 -8.52 -16.32 -9.83
CA THR A 172 -9.44 -16.59 -10.96
C THR A 172 -10.91 -16.64 -10.48
N ALA A 173 -11.17 -17.38 -9.40
CA ALA A 173 -12.51 -17.46 -8.82
C ALA A 173 -13.02 -16.10 -8.31
N ALA A 174 -12.15 -15.31 -7.69
CA ALA A 174 -12.48 -13.96 -7.23
C ALA A 174 -12.84 -13.04 -8.41
N ALA A 175 -12.02 -13.03 -9.47
CA ALA A 175 -12.28 -12.24 -10.67
C ALA A 175 -13.62 -12.60 -11.32
N LYS A 176 -13.90 -13.90 -11.48
CA LYS A 176 -15.17 -14.39 -12.03
C LYS A 176 -16.37 -13.90 -11.22
N LYS A 177 -16.30 -14.00 -9.91
CA LYS A 177 -17.40 -13.56 -9.02
C LYS A 177 -17.60 -12.05 -9.07
N ILE A 178 -16.52 -11.28 -9.11
CA ILE A 178 -16.58 -9.82 -9.24
C ILE A 178 -17.25 -9.44 -10.56
N LYS A 179 -16.93 -10.10 -11.67
CA LYS A 179 -17.61 -9.88 -12.97
C LYS A 179 -19.11 -10.14 -12.87
N GLU A 180 -19.52 -11.23 -12.19
CA GLU A 180 -20.93 -11.54 -11.97
C GLU A 180 -21.66 -10.47 -11.17
N ILE A 181 -21.02 -9.92 -10.13
CA ILE A 181 -21.60 -8.85 -9.30
C ILE A 181 -21.74 -7.56 -10.11
N ILE A 182 -20.72 -7.21 -10.89
CA ILE A 182 -20.70 -5.95 -11.63
C ILE A 182 -21.59 -6.03 -12.88
N GLY A 183 -21.70 -7.18 -13.51
CA GLY A 183 -22.53 -7.39 -14.71
C GLY A 183 -24.04 -7.47 -14.48
N LYS A 184 -24.46 -7.57 -13.21
CA LYS A 184 -25.89 -7.49 -12.83
C LYS A 184 -26.37 -6.04 -12.80
#